data_cebd20d1e935109a1b29587adc190052
#
_entry.id   cebd20d1e935109a1b29587adc190052
#
_cell.length_a   1.000
_cell.length_b   1.000
_cell.length_c   1.000
_cell.angle_alpha   90.00
_cell.angle_beta   90.00
_cell.angle_gamma   90.00
#
_symmetry.space_group_name_H-M   'P 1'
#
loop_
_entity.id
_entity.type
_entity.pdbx_description
1 polymer ?
#
loop_
_entity_poly.entity_id
_entity_poly.type
_entity_poly.pdbx_seq_one_letter_code
_entity_poly.pdbx_strand_id
1 'polypeptide(L)'
;MYERILIPTDGSDAVDPAVERAIDLASTYDAELHAVNVVNLASLSTEIHTPAVIESFEEQGEVAVEAIAERAADAGVEDVATEVIHGTPHRTILDYADDHDVDMIVMGTHGRSGLNRYLLGSVTEKVVRTADVPVLTVRTSESTEE
;
A
#
# COMPACT_ATOMS: atom_id res chain seq x y z
N MET A 1 1.29 -10.09 19.10
CA MET A 1 1.79 -10.90 17.99
C MET A 1 2.18 -10.08 16.78
N TYR A 2 1.25 -9.35 16.18
CA TYR A 2 1.61 -8.46 15.10
C TYR A 2 1.87 -7.08 15.69
N GLU A 3 3.10 -6.61 15.56
CA GLU A 3 3.48 -5.32 16.12
C GLU A 3 3.58 -4.23 15.06
N ARG A 4 3.84 -4.58 13.82
CA ARG A 4 3.98 -3.61 12.73
C ARG A 4 3.34 -4.16 11.48
N ILE A 5 2.38 -3.42 10.94
CA ILE A 5 1.62 -3.82 9.77
C ILE A 5 1.85 -2.80 8.67
N LEU A 6 2.18 -3.26 7.47
CA LEU A 6 2.44 -2.39 6.33
C LEU A 6 1.27 -2.43 5.36
N ILE A 7 0.79 -1.27 4.97
CA ILE A 7 -0.25 -1.13 3.95
C ILE A 7 0.29 -0.24 2.82
N PRO A 8 0.77 -0.85 1.74
CA PRO A 8 1.14 -0.07 0.55
C PRO A 8 -0.12 0.39 -0.16
N THR A 9 -0.09 1.60 -0.70
CA THR A 9 -1.23 2.13 -1.42
C THR A 9 -0.76 2.83 -2.68
N ASP A 10 -1.54 2.71 -3.76
CA ASP A 10 -1.31 3.48 -4.97
C ASP A 10 -2.30 4.64 -5.07
N GLY A 11 -3.09 4.87 -4.02
CA GLY A 11 -4.04 5.97 -3.98
C GLY A 11 -5.34 5.69 -4.68
N SER A 12 -5.53 4.49 -5.25
CA SER A 12 -6.76 4.17 -5.96
C SER A 12 -7.82 3.64 -5.00
N ASP A 13 -9.07 3.70 -5.44
CA ASP A 13 -10.18 3.16 -4.65
C ASP A 13 -10.09 1.65 -4.51
N ALA A 14 -9.40 0.99 -5.43
CA ALA A 14 -9.28 -0.46 -5.37
C ALA A 14 -8.56 -0.93 -4.11
N VAL A 15 -7.77 -0.06 -3.48
CA VAL A 15 -7.02 -0.43 -2.30
C VAL A 15 -7.84 -0.22 -1.02
N ASP A 16 -8.96 0.50 -1.08
CA ASP A 16 -9.74 0.81 0.11
C ASP A 16 -10.10 -0.39 0.99
N PRO A 17 -10.55 -1.53 0.44
CA PRO A 17 -10.85 -2.66 1.31
C PRO A 17 -9.62 -3.17 2.07
N ALA A 18 -8.44 -3.09 1.44
CA ALA A 18 -7.21 -3.49 2.12
C ALA A 18 -6.86 -2.50 3.23
N VAL A 19 -7.09 -1.21 2.97
CA VAL A 19 -6.84 -0.18 3.98
C VAL A 19 -7.72 -0.42 5.20
N GLU A 20 -9.00 -0.69 4.98
CA GLU A 20 -9.91 -0.96 6.10
C GLU A 20 -9.46 -2.17 6.90
N ARG A 21 -9.02 -3.22 6.23
CA ARG A 21 -8.59 -4.42 6.92
C ARG A 21 -7.30 -4.17 7.70
N ALA A 22 -6.37 -3.40 7.11
CA ALA A 22 -5.12 -3.10 7.80
C ALA A 22 -5.37 -2.28 9.06
N ILE A 23 -6.28 -1.30 8.98
CA ILE A 23 -6.61 -0.47 10.13
C ILE A 23 -7.28 -1.33 11.21
N ASP A 24 -8.18 -2.21 10.82
CA ASP A 24 -8.86 -3.09 11.75
C ASP A 24 -7.85 -3.99 12.47
N LEU A 25 -6.90 -4.55 11.75
CA LEU A 25 -5.89 -5.41 12.36
C LEU A 25 -4.98 -4.60 13.29
N ALA A 26 -4.56 -3.42 12.87
CA ALA A 26 -3.71 -2.59 13.72
C ALA A 26 -4.43 -2.21 15.00
N SER A 27 -5.71 -1.91 14.92
CA SER A 27 -6.50 -1.58 16.09
C SER A 27 -6.64 -2.80 17.02
N THR A 28 -6.92 -3.95 16.42
CA THR A 28 -7.14 -5.18 17.18
C THR A 28 -5.90 -5.63 17.94
N TYR A 29 -4.74 -5.53 17.28
CA TYR A 29 -3.48 -6.00 17.88
C TYR A 29 -2.68 -4.90 18.55
N ASP A 30 -3.18 -3.66 18.52
CA ASP A 30 -2.46 -2.52 19.08
C ASP A 30 -1.10 -2.39 18.39
N ALA A 31 -1.11 -2.51 17.06
CA ALA A 31 0.09 -2.50 16.24
C ALA A 31 0.33 -1.14 15.62
N GLU A 32 1.60 -0.87 15.24
CA GLU A 32 1.91 0.29 14.42
C GLU A 32 1.41 0.02 13.01
N LEU A 33 0.90 1.05 12.37
CA LEU A 33 0.48 0.95 10.98
C LEU A 33 1.40 1.80 10.14
N HIS A 34 1.99 1.20 9.12
CA HIS A 34 2.87 1.90 8.19
C HIS A 34 2.18 2.01 6.84
N ALA A 35 1.86 3.23 6.42
CA ALA A 35 1.23 3.47 5.12
C ALA A 35 2.28 4.02 4.17
N VAL A 36 2.50 3.34 3.06
CA VAL A 36 3.57 3.68 2.13
C VAL A 36 3.04 3.79 0.72
N ASN A 37 3.44 4.85 0.03
CA ASN A 37 3.17 5.01 -1.39
C ASN A 37 4.50 4.95 -2.13
N VAL A 38 4.57 4.16 -3.19
CA VAL A 38 5.79 4.07 -4.00
C VAL A 38 5.55 4.77 -5.33
N VAL A 39 6.40 5.76 -5.61
CA VAL A 39 6.35 6.50 -6.87
C VAL A 39 7.29 5.79 -7.85
N ASN A 40 6.71 5.23 -8.91
CA ASN A 40 7.49 4.47 -9.89
C ASN A 40 7.69 5.32 -11.15
N LEU A 41 8.75 6.11 -11.15
CA LEU A 41 9.01 6.99 -12.28
C LEU A 41 9.41 6.22 -13.53
N ALA A 42 9.92 5.00 -13.37
CA ALA A 42 10.32 4.22 -14.52
C ALA A 42 9.15 3.81 -15.39
N SER A 43 7.94 3.85 -14.85
CA SER A 43 6.75 3.50 -15.64
C SER A 43 6.27 4.66 -16.50
N LEU A 44 6.88 5.84 -16.36
CA LEU A 44 6.46 7.01 -17.13
C LEU A 44 7.35 7.21 -18.34
N SER A 45 6.80 7.85 -19.37
CA SER A 45 7.60 8.25 -20.51
C SER A 45 8.67 9.22 -20.05
N THR A 46 9.88 9.12 -20.64
CA THR A 46 10.95 10.05 -20.28
C THR A 46 10.58 11.49 -20.60
N GLU A 47 9.64 11.68 -21.51
CA GLU A 47 9.26 13.04 -21.90
C GLU A 47 8.49 13.74 -20.82
N ILE A 48 7.92 13.01 -19.84
CA ILE A 48 7.12 13.63 -18.80
C ILE A 48 7.81 13.60 -17.45
N HIS A 49 9.12 13.34 -17.44
CA HIS A 49 9.87 13.35 -16.17
C HIS A 49 10.34 14.78 -15.87
N THR A 50 9.43 15.73 -15.89
CA THR A 50 9.75 17.09 -15.50
C THR A 50 9.62 17.24 -14.00
N PRO A 51 10.29 18.20 -13.39
CA PRO A 51 10.14 18.40 -11.94
C PRO A 51 8.69 18.61 -11.52
N ALA A 52 7.90 19.31 -12.33
CA ALA A 52 6.50 19.54 -11.98
C ALA A 52 5.70 18.26 -11.95
N VAL A 53 5.95 17.35 -12.92
CA VAL A 53 5.24 16.09 -12.97
C VAL A 53 5.65 15.21 -11.78
N ILE A 54 6.94 15.14 -11.50
CA ILE A 54 7.43 14.34 -10.39
C ILE A 54 6.84 14.84 -9.07
N GLU A 55 6.81 16.15 -8.88
CA GLU A 55 6.26 16.75 -7.68
C GLU A 55 4.77 16.41 -7.55
N SER A 56 4.04 16.41 -8.67
CA SER A 56 2.63 16.08 -8.66
C SER A 56 2.39 14.64 -8.17
N PHE A 57 3.22 13.69 -8.62
CA PHE A 57 3.08 12.31 -8.15
C PHE A 57 3.43 12.19 -6.67
N GLU A 58 4.44 12.93 -6.22
CA GLU A 58 4.78 12.93 -4.80
C GLU A 58 3.64 13.48 -3.95
N GLU A 59 2.99 14.55 -4.42
CA GLU A 59 1.87 15.13 -3.70
C GLU A 59 0.68 14.17 -3.64
N GLN A 60 0.43 13.48 -4.73
CA GLN A 60 -0.64 12.47 -4.73
C GLN A 60 -0.35 11.36 -3.74
N GLY A 61 0.92 10.96 -3.66
CA GLY A 61 1.31 9.95 -2.68
C GLY A 61 1.14 10.43 -1.26
N GLU A 62 1.50 11.69 -0.99
CA GLU A 62 1.31 12.26 0.34
C GLU A 62 -0.15 12.28 0.72
N VAL A 63 -1.02 12.68 -0.21
CA VAL A 63 -2.45 12.71 0.06
C VAL A 63 -2.96 11.31 0.39
N ALA A 64 -2.50 10.32 -0.37
CA ALA A 64 -2.96 8.94 -0.17
C ALA A 64 -2.57 8.42 1.21
N VAL A 65 -1.32 8.60 1.61
CA VAL A 65 -0.89 8.06 2.90
C VAL A 65 -1.46 8.86 4.07
N GLU A 66 -1.64 10.17 3.90
CA GLU A 66 -2.24 10.97 4.95
C GLU A 66 -3.70 10.59 5.16
N ALA A 67 -4.42 10.28 4.10
CA ALA A 67 -5.80 9.83 4.23
C ALA A 67 -5.89 8.55 5.06
N ILE A 68 -4.94 7.65 4.87
CA ILE A 68 -4.91 6.42 5.67
C ILE A 68 -4.60 6.76 7.12
N ALA A 69 -3.65 7.67 7.36
CA ALA A 69 -3.30 8.05 8.72
C ALA A 69 -4.50 8.65 9.45
N GLU A 70 -5.29 9.47 8.78
CA GLU A 70 -6.46 10.07 9.41
C GLU A 70 -7.50 9.01 9.74
N ARG A 71 -7.74 8.07 8.84
CA ARG A 71 -8.70 6.99 9.09
C ARG A 71 -8.24 6.12 10.23
N ALA A 72 -6.94 5.85 10.31
CA ALA A 72 -6.39 5.04 11.37
C ALA A 72 -6.53 5.72 12.72
N ALA A 73 -6.25 7.02 12.77
CA ALA A 73 -6.40 7.76 14.01
C ALA A 73 -7.85 7.75 14.50
N ASP A 74 -8.79 7.90 13.56
CA ASP A 74 -10.22 7.87 13.91
C ASP A 74 -10.62 6.51 14.45
N ALA A 75 -9.91 5.46 14.08
CA ALA A 75 -10.20 4.11 14.53
C ALA A 75 -9.42 3.73 15.79
N GLY A 76 -8.65 4.66 16.34
CA GLY A 76 -7.94 4.41 17.59
C GLY A 76 -6.53 3.88 17.45
N VAL A 77 -5.98 3.84 16.22
CA VAL A 77 -4.60 3.41 16.03
C VAL A 77 -3.69 4.57 16.39
N GLU A 78 -2.83 4.38 17.39
CA GLU A 78 -2.05 5.48 17.92
C GLU A 78 -0.76 5.73 17.18
N ASP A 79 -0.15 4.68 16.67
CA ASP A 79 1.15 4.82 16.00
C ASP A 79 1.01 4.57 14.53
N VAL A 80 1.06 5.62 13.73
CA VAL A 80 0.96 5.53 12.28
C VAL A 80 2.17 6.22 11.67
N ALA A 81 2.88 5.52 10.81
CA ALA A 81 3.99 6.09 10.04
C ALA A 81 3.56 6.18 8.59
N THR A 82 3.93 7.25 7.92
CA THR A 82 3.62 7.44 6.50
C THR A 82 4.89 7.77 5.74
N GLU A 83 4.97 7.28 4.52
CA GLU A 83 6.13 7.58 3.71
C GLU A 83 5.82 7.47 2.22
N VAL A 84 6.42 8.35 1.42
CA VAL A 84 6.35 8.30 -0.03
C VAL A 84 7.78 8.03 -0.51
N ILE A 85 7.98 6.95 -1.25
CA ILE A 85 9.30 6.48 -1.64
C ILE A 85 9.35 6.30 -3.15
N HIS A 86 10.45 6.69 -3.78
CA HIS A 86 10.65 6.45 -5.20
C HIS A 86 11.30 5.08 -5.37
N GLY A 87 10.83 4.32 -6.34
CA GLY A 87 11.46 3.03 -6.62
C GLY A 87 10.54 2.10 -7.39
N THR A 88 11.00 0.86 -7.52
CA THR A 88 10.21 -0.21 -8.12
C THR A 88 9.25 -0.73 -7.06
N PRO A 89 7.93 -0.72 -7.30
CA PRO A 89 6.96 -0.96 -6.22
C PRO A 89 7.20 -2.22 -5.41
N HIS A 90 7.28 -3.40 -6.05
CA HIS A 90 7.39 -4.61 -5.24
C HIS A 90 8.69 -4.66 -4.44
N ARG A 91 9.79 -4.20 -5.05
CA ARG A 91 11.07 -4.23 -4.37
C ARG A 91 11.10 -3.24 -3.21
N THR A 92 10.55 -2.05 -3.43
CA THR A 92 10.51 -1.04 -2.39
C THR A 92 9.66 -1.49 -1.20
N ILE A 93 8.53 -2.13 -1.49
CA ILE A 93 7.66 -2.65 -0.43
C ILE A 93 8.40 -3.70 0.40
N LEU A 94 9.08 -4.63 -0.27
CA LEU A 94 9.80 -5.68 0.44
C LEU A 94 10.97 -5.13 1.25
N ASP A 95 11.69 -4.17 0.69
CA ASP A 95 12.80 -3.55 1.39
C ASP A 95 12.31 -2.77 2.61
N TYR A 96 11.19 -2.07 2.48
CA TYR A 96 10.61 -1.34 3.60
C TYR A 96 10.22 -2.31 4.72
N ALA A 97 9.58 -3.40 4.35
CA ALA A 97 9.16 -4.39 5.35
C ALA A 97 10.36 -4.94 6.11
N ASP A 98 11.45 -5.18 5.40
CA ASP A 98 12.65 -5.72 6.02
C ASP A 98 13.33 -4.68 6.89
N ASP A 99 13.46 -3.46 6.41
CA ASP A 99 14.16 -2.40 7.13
C ASP A 99 13.43 -1.96 8.39
N HIS A 100 12.11 -2.12 8.42
CA HIS A 100 11.30 -1.64 9.55
C HIS A 100 10.74 -2.78 10.38
N ASP A 101 11.20 -4.00 10.17
CA ASP A 101 10.76 -5.17 10.94
C ASP A 101 9.23 -5.31 10.92
N VAL A 102 8.66 -5.19 9.74
CA VAL A 102 7.22 -5.34 9.55
C VAL A 102 6.84 -6.81 9.71
N ASP A 103 5.75 -7.07 10.40
CA ASP A 103 5.30 -8.43 10.69
C ASP A 103 4.26 -8.96 9.73
N MET A 104 3.58 -8.08 9.01
CA MET A 104 2.56 -8.46 8.06
C MET A 104 2.38 -7.36 7.03
N ILE A 105 2.18 -7.75 5.77
CA ILE A 105 1.87 -6.81 4.70
C ILE A 105 0.43 -7.05 4.29
N VAL A 106 -0.38 -5.98 4.19
CA VAL A 106 -1.77 -6.08 3.74
C VAL A 106 -1.87 -5.37 2.40
N MET A 107 -2.35 -6.05 1.38
CA MET A 107 -2.41 -5.48 0.03
C MET A 107 -3.75 -5.77 -0.61
N GLY A 108 -4.18 -4.87 -1.49
CA GLY A 108 -5.30 -5.18 -2.36
C GLY A 108 -4.86 -6.18 -3.42
N THR A 109 -5.82 -6.95 -3.93
CA THR A 109 -5.49 -7.92 -4.98
C THR A 109 -5.17 -7.22 -6.29
N HIS A 110 -5.73 -6.02 -6.50
CA HIS A 110 -5.47 -5.23 -7.69
C HIS A 110 -5.22 -3.80 -7.28
N GLY A 111 -4.49 -3.09 -8.13
CA GLY A 111 -4.30 -1.68 -7.91
C GLY A 111 -5.03 -0.89 -8.97
N ARG A 112 -4.38 0.18 -9.40
CA ARG A 112 -4.99 1.14 -10.29
C ARG A 112 -5.37 0.55 -11.63
N SER A 113 -4.65 -0.44 -12.13
CA SER A 113 -4.92 -0.97 -13.47
C SER A 113 -6.16 -1.83 -13.55
N GLY A 114 -6.63 -2.42 -12.44
CA GLY A 114 -7.91 -3.10 -12.44
C GLY A 114 -8.00 -4.32 -13.33
N LEU A 115 -7.07 -5.24 -13.19
CA LEU A 115 -7.04 -6.42 -14.03
C LEU A 115 -8.19 -7.38 -13.70
N ASN A 116 -8.25 -8.47 -14.45
CA ASN A 116 -9.22 -9.52 -14.25
C ASN A 116 -9.27 -9.93 -12.77
N ARG A 117 -10.48 -10.07 -12.22
CA ARG A 117 -10.66 -10.33 -10.80
C ARG A 117 -10.10 -11.67 -10.35
N TYR A 118 -9.81 -12.57 -11.28
CA TYR A 118 -9.24 -13.87 -10.93
C TYR A 118 -7.72 -13.86 -10.91
N LEU A 119 -7.11 -12.75 -11.29
CA LEU A 119 -5.66 -12.63 -11.32
C LEU A 119 -5.24 -11.57 -10.32
N LEU A 120 -4.11 -11.78 -9.67
CA LEU A 120 -3.55 -10.75 -8.80
C LEU A 120 -2.89 -9.69 -9.66
N GLY A 121 -2.88 -8.47 -9.16
CA GLY A 121 -2.10 -7.42 -9.80
C GLY A 121 -0.62 -7.77 -9.79
N SER A 122 0.14 -7.18 -10.70
CA SER A 122 1.54 -7.57 -10.86
C SER A 122 2.38 -7.30 -9.61
N VAL A 123 2.14 -6.19 -8.94
CA VAL A 123 2.91 -5.87 -7.73
C VAL A 123 2.55 -6.83 -6.61
N THR A 124 1.25 -7.05 -6.40
CA THR A 124 0.79 -7.95 -5.35
C THR A 124 1.33 -9.36 -5.56
N GLU A 125 1.30 -9.83 -6.79
CA GLU A 125 1.78 -11.17 -7.11
C GLU A 125 3.26 -11.32 -6.78
N LYS A 126 4.05 -10.30 -7.10
CA LYS A 126 5.49 -10.37 -6.83
C LYS A 126 5.77 -10.29 -5.33
N VAL A 127 5.02 -9.48 -4.60
CA VAL A 127 5.20 -9.41 -3.15
C VAL A 127 4.83 -10.74 -2.51
N VAL A 128 3.69 -11.31 -2.89
CA VAL A 128 3.25 -12.59 -2.34
C VAL A 128 4.31 -13.67 -2.58
N ARG A 129 4.89 -13.68 -3.78
CA ARG A 129 5.85 -14.71 -4.14
C ARG A 129 7.16 -14.60 -3.37
N THR A 130 7.54 -13.38 -2.98
CA THR A 130 8.89 -13.13 -2.48
C THR A 130 8.95 -12.81 -0.99
N ALA A 131 7.85 -12.37 -0.38
CA ALA A 131 7.88 -11.86 1.00
C ALA A 131 8.28 -12.94 1.98
N ASP A 132 9.00 -12.52 3.02
CA ASP A 132 9.37 -13.40 4.12
C ASP A 132 8.36 -13.33 5.26
N VAL A 133 7.40 -12.40 5.20
CA VAL A 133 6.38 -12.27 6.23
C VAL A 133 5.03 -12.56 5.60
N PRO A 134 4.00 -12.81 6.43
CA PRO A 134 2.66 -13.04 5.89
C PRO A 134 2.17 -11.87 5.04
N VAL A 135 1.49 -12.17 3.96
CA VAL A 135 0.88 -11.16 3.10
C VAL A 135 -0.61 -11.47 3.04
N LEU A 136 -1.41 -10.54 3.53
CA LEU A 136 -2.86 -10.68 3.49
C LEU A 136 -3.35 -9.92 2.26
N THR A 137 -3.97 -10.63 1.32
CA THR A 137 -4.51 -9.98 0.13
C THR A 137 -6.01 -9.81 0.31
N VAL A 138 -6.51 -8.63 -0.02
CA VAL A 138 -7.92 -8.28 0.19
C VAL A 138 -8.53 -7.91 -1.15
N ARG A 139 -9.64 -8.57 -1.48
CA ARG A 139 -10.31 -8.32 -2.74
C ARG A 139 -10.99 -6.97 -2.77
N THR A 140 -11.06 -6.39 -3.96
CA THR A 140 -11.85 -5.18 -4.13
C THR A 140 -13.32 -5.53 -4.03
N SER A 141 -14.11 -4.66 -3.42
CA SER A 141 -15.48 -4.99 -3.13
C SER A 141 -16.35 -5.08 -4.36
N GLU A 142 -16.08 -4.28 -5.38
CA GLU A 142 -16.95 -4.33 -6.52
C GLU A 142 -16.76 -5.55 -7.37
N SER A 143 -15.72 -6.31 -7.14
CA SER A 143 -15.53 -7.51 -7.91
C SER A 143 -16.62 -8.53 -7.65
N THR A 144 -17.38 -8.36 -6.59
CA THR A 144 -18.42 -9.32 -6.27
C THR A 144 -19.64 -9.13 -7.10
N GLU A 145 -19.76 -8.04 -7.74
CA GLU A 145 -20.95 -7.85 -8.35
C GLU A 145 -21.15 -8.59 -9.48
N GLU A 146 -20.76 -8.92 -9.98
CA GLU A 146 -21.18 -9.50 -11.00
C GLU A 146 -21.32 -10.14 -11.52
#